data_d159e7b6fa9248cd5b50bcddcbc83ebc
#
_entry.id   d159e7b6fa9248cd5b50bcddcbc83ebc
#
_cell.length_a   1.000
_cell.length_b   1.000
_cell.length_c   1.000
_cell.angle_alpha   90.00
_cell.angle_beta   90.00
_cell.angle_gamma   90.00
#
_symmetry.space_group_name_H-M   'P 1'
#
loop_
_entity.id
_entity.type
_entity.pdbx_description
1 polymer ?
#
loop_
_entity_poly.entity_id
_entity_poly.type
_entity_poly.pdbx_seq_one_letter_code
_entity_poly.pdbx_strand_id
1 'polypeptide(L)'
;WVERPIGEKKRRKAITRWRSSHQFLAECCKVGQPISRIIAVGASLELLAWRSPFLKKTLRSISHRYYISDTEVNHIAHNLALKSATHVIIPSHWDGSLDGGFIEQAQAKGIKIHRLDGLHGHVHLSPGIHANKVSNPPKVLVRLLKGDGIHDDDEVIEIPELTFDGLEITSANEDQYDGDAWLLDRQLAKHDGVITQSVTLASEAALLGTPTLLISKAKRGFLGRLQDDGYPLFCWNKSCDGDDWKNKLAQFLAGMHLTDAIETEPWPNARNQLAEFLSMQLID
;
A
#
# COMPACT_ATOMS: atom_id res chain seq x y z
N TRP A 1 4.09 -10.46 16.15
CA TRP A 1 4.78 -10.27 14.88
C TRP A 1 5.21 -11.62 14.31
N VAL A 2 4.91 -11.88 13.05
CA VAL A 2 5.31 -13.13 12.39
C VAL A 2 6.23 -12.74 11.24
N GLU A 3 7.49 -13.22 11.30
CA GLU A 3 8.46 -12.98 10.23
C GLU A 3 8.05 -13.65 8.93
N ARG A 4 8.27 -12.96 7.82
CA ARG A 4 8.05 -13.53 6.49
C ARG A 4 9.29 -14.31 6.04
N PRO A 5 9.14 -15.57 5.60
CA PRO A 5 10.27 -16.37 5.11
C PRO A 5 10.86 -15.75 3.83
N ILE A 6 12.18 -15.66 3.79
CA ILE A 6 12.96 -15.12 2.65
C ILE A 6 13.45 -16.29 1.80
N GLY A 7 13.47 -16.11 0.46
CA GLY A 7 14.13 -17.06 -0.45
C GLY A 7 13.37 -18.34 -0.84
N GLU A 8 12.19 -18.61 -0.28
CA GLU A 8 11.41 -19.82 -0.60
C GLU A 8 10.49 -19.64 -1.82
N LYS A 9 10.15 -20.76 -2.49
CA LYS A 9 9.14 -20.76 -3.57
C LYS A 9 7.78 -20.27 -3.07
N LYS A 10 7.02 -19.51 -3.88
CA LYS A 10 5.73 -18.86 -3.53
C LYS A 10 4.77 -19.76 -2.71
N ARG A 11 4.58 -21.01 -3.14
CA ARG A 11 3.71 -21.97 -2.43
C ARG A 11 4.25 -22.37 -1.05
N ARG A 12 5.55 -22.59 -0.91
CA ARG A 12 6.19 -22.92 0.38
C ARG A 12 6.10 -21.73 1.33
N LYS A 13 6.36 -20.50 0.83
CA LYS A 13 6.19 -19.27 1.62
C LYS A 13 4.78 -19.17 2.22
N ALA A 14 3.74 -19.44 1.44
CA ALA A 14 2.35 -19.40 1.92
C ALA A 14 2.07 -20.41 3.05
N ILE A 15 2.54 -21.64 2.89
CA ILE A 15 2.39 -22.71 3.90
C ILE A 15 3.16 -22.34 5.17
N THR A 16 4.39 -21.86 5.04
CA THR A 16 5.23 -21.45 6.17
C THR A 16 4.58 -20.29 6.92
N ARG A 17 4.10 -19.26 6.24
CA ARG A 17 3.36 -18.14 6.83
C ARG A 17 2.11 -18.61 7.59
N TRP A 18 1.32 -19.48 6.99
CA TRP A 18 0.15 -20.03 7.65
C TRP A 18 0.51 -20.83 8.90
N ARG A 19 1.56 -21.68 8.83
CA ARG A 19 2.06 -22.45 9.98
C ARG A 19 2.57 -21.57 11.10
N SER A 20 3.38 -20.57 10.78
CA SER A 20 3.92 -19.62 11.77
C SER A 20 2.79 -18.85 12.46
N SER A 21 1.80 -18.38 11.71
CA SER A 21 0.64 -17.70 12.28
C SER A 21 -0.20 -18.63 13.15
N HIS A 22 -0.38 -19.89 12.73
CA HIS A 22 -1.07 -20.88 13.53
C HIS A 22 -0.33 -21.17 14.85
N GLN A 23 0.99 -21.32 14.79
CA GLN A 23 1.83 -21.56 15.97
C GLN A 23 1.78 -20.36 16.92
N PHE A 24 1.91 -19.15 16.43
CA PHE A 24 1.77 -17.93 17.21
C PHE A 24 0.44 -17.85 17.94
N LEU A 25 -0.68 -18.08 17.23
CA LEU A 25 -2.00 -18.09 17.85
C LEU A 25 -2.15 -19.20 18.90
N ALA A 26 -1.56 -20.38 18.67
CA ALA A 26 -1.57 -21.46 19.62
C ALA A 26 -0.77 -21.14 20.89
N GLU A 27 0.34 -20.42 20.78
CA GLU A 27 1.13 -19.92 21.90
C GLU A 27 0.39 -18.87 22.72
N CYS A 28 -0.26 -17.91 22.06
CA CYS A 28 -1.13 -16.94 22.73
C CYS A 28 -2.21 -17.62 23.58
N CYS A 29 -2.77 -18.73 23.09
CA CYS A 29 -3.72 -19.53 23.86
C CYS A 29 -3.14 -20.18 25.11
N LYS A 30 -1.85 -20.57 25.08
CA LYS A 30 -1.18 -21.21 26.23
C LYS A 30 -0.92 -20.20 27.34
N VAL A 31 -0.57 -18.98 26.97
CA VAL A 31 -0.27 -17.90 27.93
C VAL A 31 -1.52 -17.43 28.68
N GLY A 32 -2.72 -17.80 28.20
CA GLY A 32 -3.98 -17.50 28.88
C GLY A 32 -4.45 -16.05 28.77
N GLN A 33 -3.77 -15.23 27.98
CA GLN A 33 -4.24 -13.86 27.72
C GLN A 33 -5.47 -13.86 26.81
N PRO A 34 -6.52 -13.11 27.16
CA PRO A 34 -7.70 -13.03 26.31
C PRO A 34 -7.38 -12.27 25.03
N ILE A 35 -7.59 -12.92 23.89
CA ILE A 35 -7.53 -12.25 22.59
C ILE A 35 -8.94 -11.78 22.26
N SER A 36 -9.16 -10.47 22.23
CA SER A 36 -10.45 -9.87 21.92
C SER A 36 -10.69 -9.72 20.40
N ARG A 37 -9.62 -9.55 19.63
CA ARG A 37 -9.72 -9.32 18.18
C ARG A 37 -8.47 -9.76 17.42
N ILE A 38 -8.64 -9.96 16.12
CA ILE A 38 -7.56 -10.23 15.19
C ILE A 38 -7.59 -9.14 14.11
N ILE A 39 -6.44 -8.54 13.82
CA ILE A 39 -6.28 -7.51 12.79
C ILE A 39 -5.24 -8.00 11.79
N ALA A 40 -5.63 -8.07 10.52
CA ALA A 40 -4.77 -8.52 9.43
C ALA A 40 -4.69 -7.44 8.35
N VAL A 41 -3.53 -6.81 8.21
CA VAL A 41 -3.26 -5.79 7.19
C VAL A 41 -2.66 -6.50 5.98
N GLY A 42 -3.42 -6.64 4.88
CA GLY A 42 -3.02 -7.40 3.69
C GLY A 42 -2.70 -8.88 3.95
N ALA A 43 -2.91 -9.35 5.19
CA ALA A 43 -2.42 -10.63 5.73
C ALA A 43 -3.53 -11.69 5.81
N SER A 44 -4.14 -12.03 4.68
CA SER A 44 -5.30 -12.94 4.60
C SER A 44 -4.99 -14.39 4.99
N LEU A 45 -3.76 -14.86 4.76
CA LEU A 45 -3.34 -16.21 5.18
C LEU A 45 -3.24 -16.31 6.71
N GLU A 46 -2.73 -15.27 7.34
CA GLU A 46 -2.61 -15.13 8.78
C GLU A 46 -4.01 -15.10 9.41
N LEU A 47 -4.92 -14.35 8.82
CA LEU A 47 -6.32 -14.32 9.25
C LEU A 47 -7.00 -15.70 9.09
N LEU A 48 -6.67 -16.45 8.04
CA LEU A 48 -7.19 -17.78 7.81
C LEU A 48 -6.66 -18.80 8.84
N ALA A 49 -5.47 -18.61 9.41
CA ALA A 49 -4.88 -19.50 10.40
C ALA A 49 -5.78 -19.66 11.65
N TRP A 50 -6.52 -18.64 12.01
CA TRP A 50 -7.51 -18.67 13.09
C TRP A 50 -8.58 -19.77 12.91
N ARG A 51 -8.93 -20.12 11.69
CA ARG A 51 -9.93 -21.19 11.40
C ARG A 51 -9.39 -22.60 11.52
N SER A 52 -8.13 -22.78 11.89
CA SER A 52 -7.53 -24.10 12.06
C SER A 52 -8.34 -24.94 13.04
N PRO A 53 -8.68 -26.18 12.71
CA PRO A 53 -9.41 -27.09 13.63
C PRO A 53 -8.61 -27.43 14.88
N PHE A 54 -7.28 -27.24 14.84
CA PHE A 54 -6.37 -27.53 15.96
C PHE A 54 -6.30 -26.41 17.00
N LEU A 55 -6.87 -25.23 16.70
CA LEU A 55 -6.93 -24.15 17.68
C LEU A 55 -8.03 -24.39 18.71
N LYS A 56 -7.72 -24.03 19.96
CA LYS A 56 -8.67 -24.18 21.05
C LYS A 56 -9.98 -23.44 20.78
N LYS A 57 -11.09 -23.99 21.31
CA LYS A 57 -12.43 -23.42 21.16
C LYS A 57 -12.51 -21.95 21.58
N THR A 58 -11.71 -21.54 22.59
CA THR A 58 -11.59 -20.14 23.06
C THR A 58 -11.14 -19.17 21.99
N LEU A 59 -10.21 -19.55 21.11
CA LEU A 59 -9.83 -18.69 19.96
C LEU A 59 -10.93 -18.63 18.91
N ARG A 60 -11.72 -19.69 18.76
CA ARG A 60 -12.82 -19.68 17.79
C ARG A 60 -13.97 -18.74 18.19
N SER A 61 -14.04 -18.35 19.46
CA SER A 61 -15.05 -17.41 19.96
C SER A 61 -14.72 -15.94 19.69
N ILE A 62 -13.55 -15.62 19.15
CA ILE A 62 -13.21 -14.24 18.79
C ILE A 62 -14.18 -13.73 17.72
N SER A 63 -15.02 -12.78 18.10
CA SER A 63 -16.08 -12.24 17.24
C SER A 63 -15.56 -11.24 16.22
N HIS A 64 -14.48 -10.52 16.54
CA HIS A 64 -13.97 -9.43 15.72
C HIS A 64 -12.67 -9.81 15.00
N ARG A 65 -12.76 -9.96 13.68
CA ARG A 65 -11.67 -10.32 12.80
C ARG A 65 -11.63 -9.35 11.63
N TYR A 66 -10.70 -8.39 11.72
CA TYR A 66 -10.55 -7.33 10.75
C TYR A 66 -9.58 -7.72 9.65
N TYR A 67 -10.00 -7.50 8.41
CA TYR A 67 -9.13 -7.52 7.25
C TYR A 67 -9.03 -6.11 6.69
N ILE A 68 -7.82 -5.56 6.66
CA ILE A 68 -7.55 -4.23 6.11
C ILE A 68 -6.88 -4.44 4.75
N SER A 69 -7.47 -3.88 3.69
CA SER A 69 -6.93 -3.92 2.33
C SER A 69 -6.76 -2.51 1.80
N ASP A 70 -5.64 -2.28 1.15
CA ASP A 70 -5.24 -1.02 0.52
C ASP A 70 -5.35 -1.06 -1.00
N THR A 71 -5.64 -2.22 -1.58
CA THR A 71 -5.67 -2.42 -3.03
C THR A 71 -6.83 -3.30 -3.48
N GLU A 72 -7.45 -2.94 -4.60
CA GLU A 72 -8.59 -3.65 -5.19
C GLU A 72 -8.19 -4.97 -5.85
N VAL A 73 -6.96 -5.06 -6.38
CA VAL A 73 -6.59 -6.14 -7.32
C VAL A 73 -6.00 -7.39 -6.66
N ASN A 74 -5.95 -7.45 -5.34
CA ASN A 74 -5.43 -8.63 -4.63
C ASN A 74 -6.49 -9.73 -4.44
N HIS A 75 -7.06 -10.22 -5.54
CA HIS A 75 -8.20 -11.14 -5.55
C HIS A 75 -7.94 -12.42 -4.74
N ILE A 76 -6.71 -12.95 -4.75
CA ILE A 76 -6.35 -14.15 -3.98
C ILE A 76 -6.47 -13.87 -2.47
N ALA A 77 -5.92 -12.75 -2.01
CA ALA A 77 -6.00 -12.36 -0.61
C ALA A 77 -7.43 -12.04 -0.20
N HIS A 78 -8.19 -11.36 -1.05
CA HIS A 78 -9.61 -11.06 -0.83
C HIS A 78 -10.44 -12.35 -0.67
N ASN A 79 -10.29 -13.30 -1.57
CA ASN A 79 -10.99 -14.60 -1.49
C ASN A 79 -10.66 -15.39 -0.22
N LEU A 80 -9.43 -15.28 0.28
CA LEU A 80 -9.04 -15.89 1.55
C LEU A 80 -9.64 -15.15 2.75
N ALA A 81 -9.64 -13.81 2.71
CA ALA A 81 -10.20 -12.97 3.76
C ALA A 81 -11.71 -13.20 3.93
N LEU A 82 -12.47 -13.33 2.83
CA LEU A 82 -13.90 -13.66 2.83
C LEU A 82 -14.28 -14.96 3.57
N LYS A 83 -13.30 -15.82 3.82
CA LYS A 83 -13.50 -17.07 4.57
C LYS A 83 -13.43 -16.88 6.09
N SER A 84 -12.83 -15.78 6.56
CA SER A 84 -12.48 -15.63 7.97
C SER A 84 -12.81 -14.25 8.55
N ALA A 85 -12.83 -13.20 7.77
CA ALA A 85 -13.13 -11.85 8.25
C ALA A 85 -14.58 -11.73 8.72
N THR A 86 -14.79 -10.87 9.72
CA THR A 86 -16.11 -10.35 10.13
C THR A 86 -16.24 -8.88 9.76
N HIS A 87 -15.10 -8.20 9.58
CA HIS A 87 -15.02 -6.81 9.24
C HIS A 87 -13.96 -6.63 8.15
N VAL A 88 -14.26 -5.79 7.17
CA VAL A 88 -13.33 -5.36 6.12
C VAL A 88 -13.18 -3.85 6.23
N ILE A 89 -11.94 -3.37 6.21
CA ILE A 89 -11.62 -1.93 6.19
C ILE A 89 -10.88 -1.64 4.88
N ILE A 90 -11.39 -0.70 4.12
CA ILE A 90 -10.86 -0.29 2.81
C ILE A 90 -10.78 1.24 2.73
N PRO A 91 -9.98 1.82 1.82
CA PRO A 91 -10.00 3.24 1.54
C PRO A 91 -11.38 3.70 1.03
N SER A 92 -11.70 4.99 1.22
CA SER A 92 -12.93 5.59 0.68
C SER A 92 -12.98 5.49 -0.84
N HIS A 93 -11.84 5.61 -1.50
CA HIS A 93 -11.68 5.56 -2.97
C HIS A 93 -11.42 4.15 -3.48
N TRP A 94 -12.34 3.25 -3.19
CA TRP A 94 -12.26 1.88 -3.65
C TRP A 94 -13.00 1.74 -4.97
N ASP A 95 -12.29 1.35 -6.03
CA ASP A 95 -12.91 1.06 -7.33
C ASP A 95 -13.44 -0.37 -7.37
N GLY A 96 -14.75 -0.52 -7.21
CA GLY A 96 -15.42 -1.82 -7.24
C GLY A 96 -15.33 -2.53 -8.58
N SER A 97 -15.01 -1.83 -9.68
CA SER A 97 -14.84 -2.46 -10.99
C SER A 97 -13.54 -3.29 -11.07
N LEU A 98 -12.57 -3.00 -10.19
CA LEU A 98 -11.27 -3.66 -10.14
C LEU A 98 -11.19 -4.77 -9.07
N ASP A 99 -12.17 -4.88 -8.16
CA ASP A 99 -12.08 -5.73 -6.98
C ASP A 99 -12.55 -7.18 -7.18
N GLY A 100 -12.98 -7.53 -8.39
CA GLY A 100 -13.46 -8.87 -8.70
C GLY A 100 -14.72 -9.27 -7.91
N GLY A 101 -15.54 -8.31 -7.51
CA GLY A 101 -16.78 -8.52 -6.74
C GLY A 101 -16.50 -8.77 -5.24
N PHE A 102 -15.33 -8.37 -4.73
CA PHE A 102 -14.95 -8.60 -3.33
C PHE A 102 -15.94 -7.97 -2.35
N ILE A 103 -16.29 -6.69 -2.55
CA ILE A 103 -17.20 -5.98 -1.66
C ILE A 103 -18.60 -6.57 -1.70
N GLU A 104 -19.12 -6.89 -2.89
CA GLU A 104 -20.44 -7.53 -3.03
C GLU A 104 -20.50 -8.89 -2.30
N GLN A 105 -19.46 -9.71 -2.48
CA GLN A 105 -19.36 -10.99 -1.81
C GLN A 105 -19.23 -10.84 -0.28
N ALA A 106 -18.51 -9.84 0.20
CA ALA A 106 -18.39 -9.56 1.63
C ALA A 106 -19.76 -9.19 2.22
N GLN A 107 -20.50 -8.30 1.55
CA GLN A 107 -21.84 -7.91 1.97
C GLN A 107 -22.82 -9.10 1.96
N ALA A 108 -22.80 -9.92 0.92
CA ALA A 108 -23.63 -11.14 0.84
C ALA A 108 -23.34 -12.14 1.95
N LYS A 109 -22.14 -12.13 2.52
CA LYS A 109 -21.74 -12.96 3.68
C LYS A 109 -22.01 -12.29 5.04
N GLY A 110 -22.59 -11.09 5.07
CA GLY A 110 -22.82 -10.33 6.29
C GLY A 110 -21.56 -9.76 6.93
N ILE A 111 -20.45 -9.65 6.16
CA ILE A 111 -19.21 -9.02 6.62
C ILE A 111 -19.43 -7.51 6.64
N LYS A 112 -19.12 -6.86 7.74
CA LYS A 112 -19.25 -5.40 7.87
C LYS A 112 -18.15 -4.70 7.09
N ILE A 113 -18.51 -3.74 6.24
CA ILE A 113 -17.56 -2.94 5.44
C ILE A 113 -17.41 -1.56 6.09
N HIS A 114 -16.17 -1.18 6.36
CA HIS A 114 -15.79 0.15 6.84
C HIS A 114 -14.92 0.84 5.79
N ARG A 115 -15.23 2.10 5.53
CA ARG A 115 -14.48 2.94 4.59
C ARG A 115 -13.72 4.00 5.38
N LEU A 116 -12.39 4.03 5.20
CA LEU A 116 -11.54 5.07 5.75
C LEU A 116 -11.70 6.35 4.90
N ASP A 117 -11.74 7.48 5.54
CA ASP A 117 -11.65 8.77 4.88
C ASP A 117 -10.20 9.02 4.47
N GLY A 118 -9.90 8.73 3.21
CA GLY A 118 -8.56 8.82 2.64
C GLY A 118 -7.97 7.48 2.23
N LEU A 119 -6.66 7.49 2.00
CA LEU A 119 -5.86 6.36 1.54
C LEU A 119 -5.04 5.77 2.69
N HIS A 120 -4.48 4.57 2.47
CA HIS A 120 -3.60 3.92 3.44
C HIS A 120 -2.40 4.81 3.84
N GLY A 121 -1.84 5.57 2.89
CA GLY A 121 -0.75 6.51 3.16
C GLY A 121 -1.11 7.55 4.22
N HIS A 122 -2.35 8.03 4.27
CA HIS A 122 -2.83 8.96 5.30
C HIS A 122 -2.81 8.37 6.72
N VAL A 123 -2.78 7.04 6.86
CA VAL A 123 -2.72 6.37 8.16
C VAL A 123 -1.32 6.43 8.77
N HIS A 124 -0.28 6.25 7.96
CA HIS A 124 1.09 6.08 8.47
C HIS A 124 2.05 7.23 8.15
N LEU A 125 1.81 7.97 7.08
CA LEU A 125 2.62 9.15 6.77
C LEU A 125 2.32 10.31 7.72
N SER A 126 3.27 11.22 7.83
CA SER A 126 3.12 12.44 8.62
C SER A 126 2.86 13.64 7.71
N PRO A 127 1.75 14.39 7.91
CA PRO A 127 1.48 15.59 7.13
C PRO A 127 2.55 16.66 7.36
N GLY A 128 2.79 17.49 6.35
CA GLY A 128 3.67 18.65 6.48
C GLY A 128 5.17 18.36 6.31
N ILE A 129 5.56 17.14 5.93
CA ILE A 129 6.93 16.87 5.48
C ILE A 129 6.98 17.21 3.98
N HIS A 130 7.22 18.47 3.66
CA HIS A 130 7.33 18.94 2.28
C HIS A 130 8.76 19.39 1.98
N ALA A 131 9.23 19.12 0.76
CA ALA A 131 10.43 19.74 0.25
C ALA A 131 10.18 21.26 0.06
N ASN A 132 10.84 22.09 0.85
CA ASN A 132 10.60 23.54 0.83
C ASN A 132 11.31 24.29 -0.30
N LYS A 133 12.26 23.68 -1.00
CA LYS A 133 13.01 24.28 -2.11
C LYS A 133 13.58 23.22 -3.02
N VAL A 134 13.48 23.45 -4.31
CA VAL A 134 14.17 22.62 -5.32
C VAL A 134 15.67 22.80 -5.18
N SER A 135 16.39 21.69 -5.12
CA SER A 135 17.86 21.67 -5.04
C SER A 135 18.47 22.15 -6.36
N ASN A 136 19.73 22.59 -6.33
CA ASN A 136 20.44 22.93 -7.55
C ASN A 136 21.79 22.19 -7.60
N PRO A 137 21.93 21.12 -8.42
CA PRO A 137 20.92 20.55 -9.32
C PRO A 137 19.77 19.86 -8.57
N PRO A 138 18.57 19.69 -9.21
CA PRO A 138 17.45 18.98 -8.61
C PRO A 138 17.79 17.52 -8.33
N LYS A 139 17.34 17.01 -7.17
CA LYS A 139 17.59 15.63 -6.70
C LYS A 139 16.41 14.75 -7.01
N VAL A 140 16.64 13.67 -7.76
CA VAL A 140 15.60 12.73 -8.15
C VAL A 140 15.93 11.34 -7.61
N LEU A 141 14.99 10.76 -6.86
CA LEU A 141 15.05 9.37 -6.44
C LEU A 141 14.50 8.47 -7.55
N VAL A 142 15.30 7.51 -8.01
CA VAL A 142 14.86 6.53 -8.99
C VAL A 142 14.81 5.14 -8.32
N ARG A 143 13.60 4.55 -8.26
CA ARG A 143 13.40 3.21 -7.74
C ARG A 143 12.64 2.33 -8.72
N LEU A 144 13.36 1.37 -9.30
CA LEU A 144 12.82 0.43 -10.25
C LEU A 144 12.57 -0.93 -9.57
N LEU A 145 11.53 -1.63 -10.01
CA LEU A 145 11.22 -2.99 -9.56
C LEU A 145 12.12 -4.00 -10.27
N LYS A 146 12.51 -5.06 -9.57
CA LYS A 146 13.28 -6.17 -10.15
C LYS A 146 12.43 -7.17 -10.93
N GLY A 147 11.10 -7.10 -10.80
CA GLY A 147 10.20 -8.09 -11.38
C GLY A 147 10.07 -9.39 -10.59
N ASP A 148 10.62 -9.47 -9.38
CA ASP A 148 10.58 -10.68 -8.53
C ASP A 148 9.36 -10.73 -7.59
N GLY A 149 8.59 -9.67 -7.51
CA GLY A 149 7.40 -9.56 -6.66
C GLY A 149 6.22 -10.39 -7.18
N ILE A 150 5.29 -10.71 -6.28
CA ILE A 150 4.08 -11.49 -6.62
C ILE A 150 3.18 -10.74 -7.61
N HIS A 151 3.27 -9.42 -7.64
CA HIS A 151 2.47 -8.50 -8.46
C HIS A 151 3.27 -7.85 -9.58
N ASP A 152 4.58 -8.09 -9.67
CA ASP A 152 5.48 -7.37 -10.58
C ASP A 152 5.38 -7.88 -12.02
N ASP A 153 5.04 -9.17 -12.22
CA ASP A 153 5.04 -9.82 -13.53
C ASP A 153 4.13 -9.10 -14.56
N ASP A 154 3.04 -8.47 -14.07
CA ASP A 154 2.07 -7.76 -14.91
C ASP A 154 2.25 -6.22 -14.91
N GLU A 155 3.02 -5.68 -13.99
CA GLU A 155 3.13 -4.23 -13.74
C GLU A 155 4.44 -3.62 -14.23
N VAL A 156 5.50 -4.44 -14.37
CA VAL A 156 6.81 -3.95 -14.86
C VAL A 156 6.75 -3.63 -16.34
N ILE A 157 7.19 -2.43 -16.67
CA ILE A 157 7.30 -1.95 -18.06
C ILE A 157 8.77 -1.71 -18.34
N GLU A 158 9.21 -2.05 -19.57
CA GLU A 158 10.51 -1.66 -20.06
C GLU A 158 10.61 -0.12 -20.08
N ILE A 159 11.64 0.40 -19.40
CA ILE A 159 11.84 1.82 -19.25
C ILE A 159 12.62 2.34 -20.43
N PRO A 160 12.18 3.43 -21.06
CA PRO A 160 12.99 4.13 -22.05
C PRO A 160 14.30 4.58 -21.41
N GLU A 161 15.36 4.70 -22.20
CA GLU A 161 16.64 5.20 -21.74
C GLU A 161 16.47 6.57 -21.11
N LEU A 162 16.76 6.65 -19.80
CA LEU A 162 16.60 7.85 -19.00
C LEU A 162 17.93 8.62 -19.04
N THR A 163 18.03 9.61 -19.91
CA THR A 163 19.10 10.61 -19.85
C THR A 163 18.60 11.81 -19.06
N PHE A 164 19.22 12.07 -17.92
CA PHE A 164 18.84 13.17 -17.03
C PHE A 164 19.97 14.20 -16.95
N ASP A 165 20.14 14.97 -18.01
CA ASP A 165 21.09 16.06 -17.98
C ASP A 165 20.65 17.11 -16.95
N GLY A 166 21.56 17.47 -16.06
CA GLY A 166 21.32 18.50 -15.05
C GLY A 166 20.54 18.06 -13.81
N LEU A 167 20.36 16.74 -13.59
CA LEU A 167 19.76 16.20 -12.37
C LEU A 167 20.77 15.40 -11.55
N GLU A 168 20.65 15.44 -10.23
CA GLU A 168 21.34 14.55 -9.30
C GLU A 168 20.48 13.31 -9.05
N ILE A 169 20.90 12.15 -9.55
CA ILE A 169 20.13 10.91 -9.46
C ILE A 169 20.58 10.06 -8.28
N THR A 170 19.65 9.72 -7.39
CA THR A 170 19.84 8.71 -6.35
C THR A 170 19.12 7.43 -6.76
N SER A 171 19.87 6.36 -7.03
CA SER A 171 19.28 5.05 -7.29
C SER A 171 19.01 4.31 -5.98
N ALA A 172 17.79 3.84 -5.79
CA ALA A 172 17.34 3.09 -4.61
C ALA A 172 16.65 1.78 -5.04
N ASN A 173 17.40 0.91 -5.72
CA ASN A 173 16.89 -0.42 -6.09
C ASN A 173 16.62 -1.26 -4.82
N GLU A 174 15.66 -2.18 -4.89
CA GLU A 174 15.17 -2.94 -3.72
C GLU A 174 16.25 -3.69 -2.93
N ASP A 175 17.32 -4.14 -3.61
CA ASP A 175 18.46 -4.84 -3.01
C ASP A 175 19.57 -3.91 -2.50
N GLN A 176 19.50 -2.63 -2.76
CA GLN A 176 20.50 -1.63 -2.40
C GLN A 176 20.01 -0.65 -1.34
N TYR A 177 18.72 -0.72 -0.98
CA TYR A 177 18.15 0.14 0.05
C TYR A 177 18.46 -0.45 1.43
N ASP A 178 19.43 0.12 2.11
CA ASP A 178 19.82 -0.16 3.49
C ASP A 178 19.23 0.83 4.51
N GLY A 179 18.36 1.72 4.04
CA GLY A 179 17.72 2.74 4.86
C GLY A 179 16.64 2.18 5.80
N ASP A 180 16.39 2.91 6.88
CA ASP A 180 15.31 2.59 7.81
C ASP A 180 13.94 2.83 7.15
N ALA A 181 13.14 1.77 7.02
CA ALA A 181 11.80 1.83 6.46
C ALA A 181 10.86 2.80 7.23
N TRP A 182 11.11 3.01 8.53
CA TRP A 182 10.35 3.97 9.35
C TRP A 182 10.66 5.44 9.04
N LEU A 183 11.73 5.71 8.29
CA LEU A 183 12.14 7.04 7.87
C LEU A 183 11.92 7.27 6.37
N LEU A 184 11.17 6.39 5.70
CA LEU A 184 10.94 6.47 4.26
C LEU A 184 10.29 7.80 3.85
N ASP A 185 9.31 8.27 4.61
CA ASP A 185 8.66 9.57 4.42
C ASP A 185 9.66 10.72 4.38
N ARG A 186 10.62 10.73 5.31
CA ARG A 186 11.68 11.74 5.36
C ARG A 186 12.68 11.60 4.23
N GLN A 187 12.91 10.39 3.75
CA GLN A 187 13.79 10.18 2.59
C GLN A 187 13.12 10.69 1.30
N LEU A 188 11.85 10.39 1.11
CA LEU A 188 11.08 10.89 -0.03
C LEU A 188 11.04 12.41 -0.05
N ALA A 189 10.78 13.05 1.11
CA ALA A 189 10.72 14.50 1.24
C ALA A 189 12.08 15.23 1.03
N LYS A 190 13.21 14.50 0.99
CA LYS A 190 14.54 15.09 0.69
C LYS A 190 14.81 15.21 -0.80
N HIS A 191 14.00 14.59 -1.65
CA HIS A 191 14.17 14.60 -3.09
C HIS A 191 13.16 15.58 -3.71
N ASP A 192 13.59 16.23 -4.77
CA ASP A 192 12.76 17.18 -5.53
C ASP A 192 11.80 16.46 -6.47
N GLY A 193 12.06 15.16 -6.73
CA GLY A 193 11.19 14.31 -7.52
C GLY A 193 11.48 12.83 -7.30
N VAL A 194 10.49 11.99 -7.63
CA VAL A 194 10.58 10.51 -7.56
C VAL A 194 10.18 9.92 -8.89
N ILE A 195 10.98 8.99 -9.42
CA ILE A 195 10.63 8.15 -10.57
C ILE A 195 10.60 6.70 -10.09
N THR A 196 9.46 6.03 -10.27
CA THR A 196 9.31 4.68 -9.73
C THR A 196 8.35 3.81 -10.54
N GLN A 197 8.51 2.50 -10.42
CA GLN A 197 7.54 1.49 -10.87
C GLN A 197 6.65 0.99 -9.72
N SER A 198 6.98 1.33 -8.47
CA SER A 198 6.19 0.95 -7.31
C SER A 198 5.01 1.88 -7.11
N VAL A 199 3.79 1.33 -7.21
CA VAL A 199 2.53 2.07 -7.00
C VAL A 199 2.45 2.62 -5.58
N THR A 200 2.85 1.85 -4.59
CA THR A 200 2.84 2.26 -3.17
C THR A 200 3.77 3.44 -2.96
N LEU A 201 5.03 3.34 -3.42
CA LEU A 201 6.00 4.42 -3.27
C LEU A 201 5.54 5.69 -4.01
N ALA A 202 4.96 5.53 -5.22
CA ALA A 202 4.44 6.65 -5.98
C ALA A 202 3.32 7.39 -5.24
N SER A 203 2.37 6.65 -4.67
CA SER A 203 1.28 7.24 -3.90
C SER A 203 1.77 7.93 -2.63
N GLU A 204 2.72 7.35 -1.93
CA GLU A 204 3.30 7.93 -0.71
C GLU A 204 4.07 9.21 -1.01
N ALA A 205 4.92 9.21 -2.05
CA ALA A 205 5.66 10.39 -2.45
C ALA A 205 4.73 11.53 -2.90
N ALA A 206 3.71 11.22 -3.71
CA ALA A 206 2.73 12.21 -4.14
C ALA A 206 1.95 12.79 -2.96
N LEU A 207 1.52 11.95 -1.99
CA LEU A 207 0.84 12.41 -0.77
C LEU A 207 1.71 13.35 0.07
N LEU A 208 3.02 13.18 0.05
CA LEU A 208 3.97 14.09 0.70
C LEU A 208 4.23 15.36 -0.10
N GLY A 209 3.59 15.52 -1.26
CA GLY A 209 3.79 16.68 -2.15
C GLY A 209 5.02 16.58 -3.03
N THR A 210 5.73 15.45 -3.04
CA THR A 210 6.90 15.25 -3.89
C THR A 210 6.44 14.87 -5.31
N PRO A 211 6.77 15.64 -6.35
CA PRO A 211 6.49 15.30 -7.74
C PRO A 211 6.95 13.89 -8.07
N THR A 212 6.02 13.08 -8.61
CA THR A 212 6.28 11.65 -8.78
C THR A 212 5.86 11.18 -10.16
N LEU A 213 6.78 10.51 -10.87
CA LEU A 213 6.51 9.83 -12.13
C LEU A 213 6.40 8.32 -11.89
N LEU A 214 5.18 7.81 -11.99
CA LEU A 214 4.90 6.38 -11.92
C LEU A 214 4.96 5.76 -13.32
N ILE A 215 5.82 4.77 -13.50
CA ILE A 215 5.99 4.00 -14.74
C ILE A 215 5.39 2.61 -14.53
N SER A 216 4.10 2.44 -14.79
CA SER A 216 3.41 1.17 -14.46
C SER A 216 2.16 0.97 -15.32
N LYS A 217 1.81 -0.31 -15.54
CA LYS A 217 0.50 -0.71 -16.10
C LYS A 217 -0.59 -0.80 -15.03
N ALA A 218 -0.23 -0.63 -13.77
CA ALA A 218 -1.14 -0.83 -12.65
C ALA A 218 -2.33 0.12 -12.72
N LYS A 219 -3.51 -0.45 -12.49
CA LYS A 219 -4.75 0.31 -12.32
C LYS A 219 -5.17 0.21 -10.86
N ARG A 220 -5.35 1.35 -10.21
CA ARG A 220 -5.84 1.45 -8.83
C ARG A 220 -6.77 2.64 -8.74
N GLY A 221 -7.87 2.51 -8.04
CA GLY A 221 -8.84 3.60 -7.87
C GLY A 221 -8.20 4.85 -7.26
N PHE A 222 -7.27 4.67 -6.32
CA PHE A 222 -6.61 5.78 -5.65
C PHE A 222 -5.62 6.57 -6.53
N LEU A 223 -5.06 5.98 -7.59
CA LEU A 223 -4.14 6.72 -8.48
C LEU A 223 -4.87 7.85 -9.21
N GLY A 224 -6.04 7.55 -9.81
CA GLY A 224 -6.88 8.57 -10.44
C GLY A 224 -7.31 9.64 -9.43
N ARG A 225 -7.71 9.21 -8.24
CA ARG A 225 -8.12 10.13 -7.18
C ARG A 225 -7.01 11.08 -6.75
N LEU A 226 -5.77 10.60 -6.60
CA LEU A 226 -4.64 11.46 -6.28
C LEU A 226 -4.42 12.55 -7.35
N GLN A 227 -4.59 12.20 -8.63
CA GLN A 227 -4.49 13.17 -9.73
C GLN A 227 -5.65 14.18 -9.70
N ASP A 228 -6.89 13.71 -9.47
CA ASP A 228 -8.08 14.56 -9.38
C ASP A 228 -8.01 15.53 -8.19
N ASP A 229 -7.44 15.10 -7.07
CA ASP A 229 -7.22 15.94 -5.87
C ASP A 229 -6.00 16.87 -6.01
N GLY A 230 -5.33 16.89 -7.16
CA GLY A 230 -4.23 17.81 -7.46
C GLY A 230 -2.88 17.40 -6.90
N TYR A 231 -2.72 16.18 -6.39
CA TYR A 231 -1.41 15.69 -5.98
C TYR A 231 -0.46 15.55 -7.17
N PRO A 232 0.85 15.80 -7.02
CA PRO A 232 1.82 15.86 -8.11
C PRO A 232 2.21 14.45 -8.59
N LEU A 233 1.23 13.69 -9.05
CA LEU A 233 1.37 12.33 -9.57
C LEU A 233 1.23 12.31 -11.08
N PHE A 234 2.28 11.91 -11.77
CA PHE A 234 2.33 11.72 -13.22
C PHE A 234 2.42 10.23 -13.51
N CYS A 235 1.49 9.69 -14.26
CA CYS A 235 1.49 8.27 -14.63
C CYS A 235 1.82 8.10 -16.10
N TRP A 236 2.69 7.16 -16.42
CA TRP A 236 2.96 6.72 -17.78
C TRP A 236 2.80 5.21 -17.89
N ASN A 237 2.02 4.81 -18.89
CA ASN A 237 1.78 3.43 -19.23
C ASN A 237 1.90 3.25 -20.75
N LYS A 238 2.95 2.56 -21.21
CA LYS A 238 3.23 2.34 -22.62
C LYS A 238 2.01 1.81 -23.42
N SER A 239 1.15 1.03 -22.79
CA SER A 239 -0.02 0.43 -23.45
C SER A 239 -1.14 1.45 -23.72
N CYS A 240 -1.23 2.52 -22.93
CA CYS A 240 -2.27 3.54 -23.05
C CYS A 240 -1.72 4.85 -23.65
N ASP A 241 -0.51 5.24 -23.25
CA ASP A 241 0.11 6.52 -23.59
C ASP A 241 1.07 6.40 -24.79
N GLY A 242 1.34 5.17 -25.26
CA GLY A 242 2.22 4.92 -26.41
C GLY A 242 3.59 5.54 -26.21
N ASP A 243 4.06 6.29 -27.20
CA ASP A 243 5.36 6.94 -27.19
C ASP A 243 5.36 8.33 -26.53
N ASP A 244 4.29 8.71 -25.82
CA ASP A 244 4.17 10.00 -25.13
C ASP A 244 5.04 10.14 -23.87
N TRP A 245 6.04 9.28 -23.75
CA TRP A 245 7.02 9.30 -22.66
C TRP A 245 7.65 10.66 -22.44
N LYS A 246 8.09 11.30 -23.52
CA LYS A 246 8.79 12.61 -23.44
C LYS A 246 7.90 13.71 -22.87
N ASN A 247 6.62 13.70 -23.22
CA ASN A 247 5.65 14.67 -22.70
C ASN A 247 5.39 14.42 -21.20
N LYS A 248 5.22 13.16 -20.78
CA LYS A 248 5.04 12.81 -19.36
C LYS A 248 6.28 13.18 -18.53
N LEU A 249 7.46 12.91 -19.06
CA LEU A 249 8.71 13.32 -18.41
C LEU A 249 8.79 14.85 -18.31
N ALA A 250 8.45 15.58 -19.37
CA ALA A 250 8.43 17.04 -19.34
C ALA A 250 7.44 17.60 -18.30
N GLN A 251 6.24 17.01 -18.19
CA GLN A 251 5.26 17.38 -17.15
C GLN A 251 5.79 17.14 -15.74
N PHE A 252 6.43 16.00 -15.51
CA PHE A 252 7.08 15.69 -14.24
C PHE A 252 8.18 16.68 -13.90
N LEU A 253 9.08 16.97 -14.85
CA LEU A 253 10.15 17.93 -14.66
C LEU A 253 9.62 19.34 -14.37
N ALA A 254 8.59 19.77 -15.08
CA ALA A 254 7.90 21.03 -14.81
C ALA A 254 7.29 21.05 -13.40
N GLY A 255 6.70 19.92 -12.98
CA GLY A 255 6.12 19.76 -11.65
C GLY A 255 7.13 19.97 -10.51
N MET A 256 8.39 19.60 -10.70
CA MET A 256 9.46 19.84 -9.70
C MET A 256 9.76 21.33 -9.49
N HIS A 257 9.47 22.16 -10.46
CA HIS A 257 9.71 23.61 -10.38
C HIS A 257 8.49 24.41 -9.91
N LEU A 258 7.36 23.77 -9.68
CA LEU A 258 6.20 24.40 -9.07
C LEU A 258 6.48 24.59 -7.58
N THR A 259 6.94 25.80 -7.23
CA THR A 259 7.32 26.16 -5.85
C THR A 259 6.12 26.55 -4.98
N ASP A 260 4.95 26.73 -5.57
CA ASP A 260 3.74 27.04 -4.84
C ASP A 260 3.29 25.78 -4.11
N ALA A 261 3.07 25.92 -2.80
CA ALA A 261 2.51 24.85 -2.00
C ALA A 261 1.27 24.32 -2.71
N ILE A 262 1.30 23.05 -3.07
CA ILE A 262 0.11 22.41 -3.65
C ILE A 262 -0.96 22.58 -2.58
N GLU A 263 -2.01 23.34 -2.87
CA GLU A 263 -3.20 23.40 -2.04
C GLU A 263 -3.87 22.02 -2.10
N THR A 264 -3.28 21.09 -1.39
CA THR A 264 -3.92 19.79 -1.17
C THR A 264 -5.06 19.98 -0.19
N GLU A 265 -6.12 19.22 -0.37
CA GLU A 265 -7.20 19.16 0.63
C GLU A 265 -6.62 18.89 2.03
N PRO A 266 -7.33 19.30 3.11
CA PRO A 266 -6.89 18.99 4.46
C PRO A 266 -6.58 17.52 4.63
N TRP A 267 -5.46 17.21 5.30
CA TRP A 267 -5.04 15.83 5.53
C TRP A 267 -6.16 15.00 6.15
N PRO A 268 -6.66 13.93 5.50
CA PRO A 268 -7.78 13.14 5.99
C PRO A 268 -7.52 12.52 7.36
N ASN A 269 -8.55 12.39 8.16
CA ASN A 269 -8.47 11.84 9.52
C ASN A 269 -8.42 10.30 9.57
N ALA A 270 -7.86 9.67 8.54
CA ALA A 270 -7.86 8.21 8.37
C ALA A 270 -7.22 7.46 9.54
N ARG A 271 -6.15 8.01 10.14
CA ARG A 271 -5.47 7.42 11.29
C ARG A 271 -6.37 7.31 12.52
N ASN A 272 -7.04 8.40 12.90
CA ASN A 272 -7.94 8.39 14.05
C ASN A 272 -9.18 7.55 13.78
N GLN A 273 -9.71 7.63 12.57
CA GLN A 273 -10.86 6.84 12.14
C GLN A 273 -10.56 5.34 12.17
N LEU A 274 -9.35 4.92 11.73
CA LEU A 274 -8.91 3.54 11.87
C LEU A 274 -8.82 3.12 13.35
N ALA A 275 -8.25 3.98 14.20
CA ALA A 275 -8.17 3.73 15.63
C ALA A 275 -9.56 3.61 16.26
N GLU A 276 -10.52 4.43 15.86
CA GLU A 276 -11.92 4.34 16.28
C GLU A 276 -12.54 3.01 15.85
N PHE A 277 -12.47 2.63 14.59
CA PHE A 277 -13.01 1.34 14.11
C PHE A 277 -12.44 0.15 14.86
N LEU A 278 -11.18 0.24 15.26
CA LEU A 278 -10.52 -0.81 16.02
C LEU A 278 -10.83 -0.75 17.54
N SER A 279 -11.29 0.37 18.07
CA SER A 279 -11.58 0.58 19.50
C SER A 279 -13.06 0.53 19.86
N MET A 280 -13.97 1.00 19.01
CA MET A 280 -15.40 1.19 19.31
C MET A 280 -16.16 -0.08 19.70
N GLN A 281 -15.61 -1.26 19.52
CA GLN A 281 -16.32 -2.52 19.81
C GLN A 281 -15.81 -3.25 21.06
N LEU A 282 -15.25 -2.53 22.01
CA LEU A 282 -14.99 -3.07 23.36
C LEU A 282 -16.21 -2.96 24.29
N ILE A 283 -17.33 -2.39 23.82
CA ILE A 283 -18.46 -1.98 24.65
C ILE A 283 -19.73 -2.83 24.38
N ASP A 284 -19.72 -3.74 23.40
CA ASP A 284 -20.84 -4.65 23.10
C ASP A 284 -20.71 -6.00 23.81
#